data_63a711f24a45c4b74b26a1612bb0b8a9
#
_entry.id   63a711f24a45c4b74b26a1612bb0b8a9
#
_cell.length_a   1.000
_cell.length_b   1.000
_cell.length_c   1.000
_cell.angle_alpha   90.00
_cell.angle_beta   90.00
_cell.angle_gamma   90.00
#
_symmetry.space_group_name_H-M   'P 1'
#
loop_
_entity.id
_entity.type
_entity.pdbx_description
1 polymer ?
#
loop_
_entity_poly.entity_id
_entity_poly.type
_entity_poly.pdbx_seq_one_letter_code
_entity_poly.pdbx_strand_id
1 'polypeptide(L)'
;MTSSIRRFVTSDTGVLFWMACGGALLHILLNGQYGFHRDELDIIMNARQLDWGYVAYPPLTPFIARLGLELFGSSLVGLRLFSALGQGVVMFLTGLMARDLGGNRPARVMAALAAYIAPVALTAGTLIQYMAFDYVWWVMIAFFTVRLLKTDDARYWLGIGVGIGLGMMTKFTLAFWVAGLVIAVLLTPARRYLRSPWLWTGAGLALLIYAPNLLWQIQHRFVSLEFLNAIHARDIAWGRTTSFWPEQLYVSTNPFTLPLWVAGLIWCLFSPSGKRFRALGLMFLATLALLALNRGRAYYVGPAYAMLLAAGAAWLEGWLESRAVWLRRIGRGLAWTLLIVGSIVGIVLIKPVAPINSSLWNTTSNVNGEVVEMVGWQDLVAQVADIYAKLPATDKPHTVILAGNYGEAGALDLYGAAYGLPRMISGANSLWERGYGDPEPETVIVVGFERGYADSFFRSCEYAGQVTNRYGVKNEETKFHTGLYVCRQPRQPWAEMWKTMRWFQ
;
A
#
# COMPACT_ATOMS: atom_id res chain seq x y z
N MET A 1 -20.25 -33.97 -5.33
CA MET A 1 -19.03 -33.56 -4.56
C MET A 1 -18.42 -34.82 -3.96
N THR A 2 -17.16 -35.12 -4.27
CA THR A 2 -16.46 -36.29 -3.72
C THR A 2 -16.30 -36.12 -2.20
N SER A 3 -16.23 -37.23 -1.44
CA SER A 3 -16.07 -37.25 0.03
C SER A 3 -14.86 -36.42 0.51
N SER A 4 -13.82 -36.34 -0.30
CA SER A 4 -12.61 -35.54 -0.08
C SER A 4 -12.90 -34.02 -0.09
N ILE A 5 -13.67 -33.51 -1.07
CA ILE A 5 -14.05 -32.10 -1.19
C ILE A 5 -14.92 -31.68 0.01
N ARG A 6 -15.88 -32.53 0.40
CA ARG A 6 -16.74 -32.27 1.57
C ARG A 6 -15.92 -32.20 2.86
N ARG A 7 -14.93 -33.08 3.05
CA ARG A 7 -14.01 -33.02 4.21
C ARG A 7 -13.16 -31.76 4.24
N PHE A 8 -12.67 -31.32 3.09
CA PHE A 8 -11.91 -30.06 3.02
C PHE A 8 -12.80 -28.86 3.36
N VAL A 9 -13.97 -28.73 2.74
CA VAL A 9 -14.90 -27.59 2.94
C VAL A 9 -15.27 -27.42 4.42
N THR A 10 -15.47 -28.53 5.16
CA THR A 10 -15.83 -28.50 6.58
C THR A 10 -14.62 -28.46 7.53
N SER A 11 -13.41 -28.65 7.04
CA SER A 11 -12.19 -28.56 7.83
C SER A 11 -11.92 -27.13 8.29
N ASP A 12 -11.16 -26.97 9.38
CA ASP A 12 -10.79 -25.65 9.87
C ASP A 12 -9.97 -24.83 8.87
N THR A 13 -9.11 -25.49 8.08
CA THR A 13 -8.37 -24.83 7.00
C THR A 13 -9.30 -24.43 5.85
N GLY A 14 -10.29 -25.28 5.54
CA GLY A 14 -11.31 -24.96 4.53
C GLY A 14 -12.16 -23.75 4.91
N VAL A 15 -12.53 -23.62 6.19
CA VAL A 15 -13.26 -22.43 6.68
C VAL A 15 -12.43 -21.18 6.50
N LEU A 16 -11.15 -21.18 6.88
CA LEU A 16 -10.27 -20.03 6.68
C LEU A 16 -10.10 -19.69 5.19
N PHE A 17 -10.00 -20.70 4.34
CA PHE A 17 -9.92 -20.50 2.88
C PHE A 17 -11.17 -19.82 2.34
N TRP A 18 -12.37 -20.29 2.72
CA TRP A 18 -13.62 -19.68 2.27
C TRP A 18 -13.83 -18.28 2.85
N MET A 19 -13.38 -18.02 4.06
CA MET A 19 -13.37 -16.66 4.62
C MET A 19 -12.45 -15.74 3.80
N ALA A 20 -11.25 -16.20 3.45
CA ALA A 20 -10.33 -15.45 2.61
C ALA A 20 -10.91 -15.15 1.21
N CYS A 21 -11.56 -16.15 0.59
CA CYS A 21 -12.29 -15.96 -0.66
C CYS A 21 -13.45 -14.96 -0.51
N GLY A 22 -14.22 -15.04 0.58
CA GLY A 22 -15.31 -14.10 0.88
C GLY A 22 -14.79 -12.68 1.10
N GLY A 23 -13.66 -12.51 1.82
CA GLY A 23 -13.00 -11.23 2.01
C GLY A 23 -12.49 -10.63 0.69
N ALA A 24 -11.83 -11.44 -0.15
CA ALA A 24 -11.41 -11.00 -1.47
C ALA A 24 -12.61 -10.63 -2.36
N LEU A 25 -13.68 -11.42 -2.34
CA LEU A 25 -14.90 -11.14 -3.09
C LEU A 25 -15.56 -9.81 -2.62
N LEU A 26 -15.59 -9.55 -1.32
CA LEU A 26 -16.10 -8.27 -0.80
C LEU A 26 -15.30 -7.09 -1.35
N HIS A 27 -13.97 -7.18 -1.39
CA HIS A 27 -13.15 -6.16 -2.03
C HIS A 27 -13.49 -6.00 -3.51
N ILE A 28 -13.56 -7.10 -4.27
CA ILE A 28 -13.86 -7.08 -5.71
C ILE A 28 -15.19 -6.39 -5.98
N LEU A 29 -16.24 -6.70 -5.20
CA LEU A 29 -17.58 -6.11 -5.36
C LEU A 29 -17.60 -4.61 -5.06
N LEU A 30 -16.75 -4.13 -4.15
CA LEU A 30 -16.74 -2.73 -3.71
C LEU A 30 -15.67 -1.88 -4.43
N ASN A 31 -14.69 -2.48 -5.09
CA ASN A 31 -13.53 -1.78 -5.66
C ASN A 31 -13.81 -1.08 -7.01
N GLY A 32 -15.01 -1.19 -7.58
CA GLY A 32 -15.37 -0.59 -8.86
C GLY A 32 -15.89 0.86 -8.77
N GLN A 33 -15.81 1.48 -7.59
CA GLN A 33 -16.38 2.82 -7.36
C GLN A 33 -15.34 3.94 -7.55
N TYR A 34 -15.82 5.13 -7.87
CA TYR A 34 -15.18 6.44 -8.00
C TYR A 34 -14.20 6.59 -9.17
N GLY A 35 -13.14 5.84 -9.23
CA GLY A 35 -12.09 5.91 -10.25
C GLY A 35 -10.76 5.38 -9.71
N PHE A 36 -9.68 5.57 -10.46
CA PHE A 36 -8.34 5.27 -9.99
C PHE A 36 -7.87 6.31 -8.97
N HIS A 37 -7.14 5.86 -7.97
CA HIS A 37 -6.40 6.73 -7.05
C HIS A 37 -5.14 7.27 -7.76
N ARG A 38 -4.65 8.45 -7.35
CA ARG A 38 -3.43 9.04 -7.93
C ARG A 38 -2.22 8.09 -7.95
N ASP A 39 -2.02 7.34 -6.87
CA ASP A 39 -0.91 6.38 -6.77
C ASP A 39 -1.10 5.17 -7.70
N GLU A 40 -2.34 4.77 -7.97
CA GLU A 40 -2.63 3.71 -8.95
C GLU A 40 -2.29 4.17 -10.38
N LEU A 41 -2.54 5.45 -10.69
CA LEU A 41 -2.21 6.03 -11.99
C LEU A 41 -0.70 6.03 -12.24
N ASP A 42 0.12 6.36 -11.23
CA ASP A 42 1.58 6.26 -11.30
C ASP A 42 2.06 4.82 -11.53
N ILE A 43 1.50 3.87 -10.77
CA ILE A 43 1.83 2.44 -10.90
C ILE A 43 1.43 1.90 -12.28
N ILE A 44 0.26 2.28 -12.81
CA ILE A 44 -0.22 1.87 -14.14
C ILE A 44 0.71 2.41 -15.22
N MET A 45 1.12 3.66 -15.13
CA MET A 45 2.05 4.29 -16.06
C MET A 45 3.43 3.61 -16.02
N ASN A 46 3.95 3.30 -14.82
CA ASN A 46 5.20 2.55 -14.67
C ASN A 46 5.07 1.08 -15.13
N ALA A 47 3.88 0.47 -14.99
CA ALA A 47 3.60 -0.88 -15.50
C ALA A 47 3.62 -0.96 -17.04
N ARG A 48 3.38 0.14 -17.75
CA ARG A 48 3.52 0.21 -19.21
C ARG A 48 4.97 0.29 -19.66
N GLN A 49 5.87 0.75 -18.79
CA GLN A 49 7.31 0.89 -19.02
C GLN A 49 8.07 0.22 -17.87
N LEU A 50 8.12 -1.13 -17.93
CA LEU A 50 8.74 -1.92 -16.88
C LEU A 50 10.25 -1.69 -16.80
N ASP A 51 10.74 -1.55 -15.57
CA ASP A 51 12.15 -1.48 -15.22
C ASP A 51 12.39 -2.24 -13.91
N TRP A 52 13.66 -2.47 -13.54
CA TRP A 52 14.03 -3.14 -12.31
C TRP A 52 14.02 -2.26 -11.06
N GLY A 53 13.64 -1.01 -11.21
CA GLY A 53 13.45 -0.06 -10.12
C GLY A 53 12.80 1.22 -10.62
N TYR A 54 12.27 1.99 -9.69
CA TYR A 54 11.73 3.31 -9.90
C TYR A 54 12.21 4.23 -8.78
N VAL A 55 12.17 5.53 -9.00
CA VAL A 55 12.62 6.51 -7.99
C VAL A 55 11.88 6.33 -6.67
N ALA A 56 10.56 6.13 -6.70
CA ALA A 56 9.74 6.10 -5.50
C ALA A 56 9.62 4.70 -4.84
N TYR A 57 9.79 3.62 -5.60
CA TYR A 57 9.57 2.25 -5.13
C TYR A 57 10.24 1.18 -5.98
N PRO A 58 10.43 -0.03 -5.42
CA PRO A 58 10.92 -1.20 -6.17
C PRO A 58 9.87 -1.74 -7.17
N PRO A 59 10.26 -2.65 -8.10
CA PRO A 59 9.49 -2.94 -9.32
C PRO A 59 8.31 -3.90 -9.17
N LEU A 60 8.18 -4.66 -8.07
CA LEU A 60 7.25 -5.80 -8.03
C LEU A 60 5.79 -5.37 -8.22
N THR A 61 5.39 -4.23 -7.67
CA THR A 61 4.01 -3.74 -7.85
C THR A 61 3.72 -3.35 -9.31
N PRO A 62 4.55 -2.57 -10.03
CA PRO A 62 4.40 -2.38 -11.46
C PRO A 62 4.39 -3.69 -12.28
N PHE A 63 5.19 -4.69 -11.94
CA PHE A 63 5.13 -6.00 -12.61
C PHE A 63 3.76 -6.68 -12.41
N ILE A 64 3.20 -6.65 -11.20
CA ILE A 64 1.86 -7.20 -10.93
C ILE A 64 0.80 -6.38 -11.69
N ALA A 65 0.92 -5.05 -11.70
CA ALA A 65 0.01 -4.18 -12.45
C ALA A 65 0.09 -4.43 -13.96
N ARG A 66 1.29 -4.71 -14.50
CA ARG A 66 1.48 -5.11 -15.90
C ARG A 66 0.71 -6.39 -16.22
N LEU A 67 0.80 -7.41 -15.38
CA LEU A 67 0.01 -8.62 -15.52
C LEU A 67 -1.48 -8.30 -15.54
N GLY A 68 -1.93 -7.39 -14.67
CA GLY A 68 -3.31 -6.92 -14.65
C GLY A 68 -3.73 -6.24 -15.95
N LEU A 69 -2.88 -5.37 -16.51
CA LEU A 69 -3.11 -4.70 -17.80
C LEU A 69 -3.23 -5.70 -18.95
N GLU A 70 -2.39 -6.73 -18.98
CA GLU A 70 -2.44 -7.77 -20.02
C GLU A 70 -3.71 -8.63 -19.94
N LEU A 71 -4.18 -8.94 -18.72
CA LEU A 71 -5.33 -9.80 -18.51
C LEU A 71 -6.68 -9.07 -18.62
N PHE A 72 -6.74 -7.82 -18.16
CA PHE A 72 -8.00 -7.09 -17.94
C PHE A 72 -8.03 -5.71 -18.60
N GLY A 73 -6.98 -5.33 -19.32
CA GLY A 73 -6.83 -3.96 -19.81
C GLY A 73 -6.79 -2.94 -18.66
N SER A 74 -7.28 -1.74 -18.92
CA SER A 74 -7.39 -0.67 -17.90
C SER A 74 -8.66 -0.80 -17.02
N SER A 75 -9.13 -2.04 -16.79
CA SER A 75 -10.27 -2.27 -15.90
C SER A 75 -9.93 -1.95 -14.44
N LEU A 76 -10.67 -1.05 -13.83
CA LEU A 76 -10.51 -0.66 -12.43
C LEU A 76 -10.58 -1.88 -11.48
N VAL A 77 -11.63 -2.70 -11.63
CA VAL A 77 -11.83 -3.91 -10.82
C VAL A 77 -10.77 -4.96 -11.15
N GLY A 78 -10.42 -5.12 -12.43
CA GLY A 78 -9.42 -6.10 -12.88
C GLY A 78 -8.03 -5.83 -12.31
N LEU A 79 -7.59 -4.57 -12.29
CA LEU A 79 -6.31 -4.18 -11.70
C LEU A 79 -6.29 -4.34 -10.19
N ARG A 80 -7.37 -3.95 -9.51
CA ARG A 80 -7.52 -4.07 -8.05
C ARG A 80 -7.72 -5.52 -7.56
N LEU A 81 -7.98 -6.48 -8.46
CA LEU A 81 -8.15 -7.90 -8.13
C LEU A 81 -6.95 -8.45 -7.35
N PHE A 82 -5.73 -8.11 -7.75
CA PHE A 82 -4.52 -8.62 -7.10
C PHE A 82 -4.39 -8.14 -5.64
N SER A 83 -4.76 -6.88 -5.39
CA SER A 83 -4.79 -6.32 -4.03
C SER A 83 -5.85 -7.00 -3.17
N ALA A 84 -7.04 -7.23 -3.72
CA ALA A 84 -8.11 -7.96 -3.06
C ALA A 84 -7.70 -9.39 -2.69
N LEU A 85 -7.06 -10.11 -3.61
CA LEU A 85 -6.51 -11.45 -3.36
C LEU A 85 -5.40 -11.42 -2.32
N GLY A 86 -4.53 -10.39 -2.35
CA GLY A 86 -3.49 -10.19 -1.34
C GLY A 86 -4.07 -10.09 0.07
N GLN A 87 -5.15 -9.34 0.26
CA GLN A 87 -5.81 -9.26 1.56
C GLN A 87 -6.52 -10.55 1.97
N GLY A 88 -7.04 -11.33 1.02
CA GLY A 88 -7.48 -12.69 1.27
C GLY A 88 -6.36 -13.58 1.82
N VAL A 89 -5.16 -13.48 1.23
CA VAL A 89 -3.96 -14.21 1.71
C VAL A 89 -3.57 -13.77 3.12
N VAL A 90 -3.57 -12.46 3.42
CA VAL A 90 -3.31 -11.94 4.77
C VAL A 90 -4.28 -12.52 5.79
N MET A 91 -5.57 -12.49 5.48
CA MET A 91 -6.64 -13.07 6.31
C MET A 91 -6.40 -14.57 6.58
N PHE A 92 -6.09 -15.33 5.53
CA PHE A 92 -5.83 -16.75 5.61
C PHE A 92 -4.60 -17.08 6.47
N LEU A 93 -3.46 -16.41 6.20
CA LEU A 93 -2.22 -16.63 6.96
C LEU A 93 -2.37 -16.24 8.43
N THR A 94 -3.12 -15.19 8.74
CA THR A 94 -3.40 -14.78 10.12
C THR A 94 -4.19 -15.87 10.88
N GLY A 95 -5.22 -16.44 10.26
CA GLY A 95 -5.96 -17.57 10.81
C GLY A 95 -5.09 -18.81 11.01
N LEU A 96 -4.16 -19.08 10.08
CA LEU A 96 -3.19 -20.17 10.23
C LEU A 96 -2.17 -19.90 11.35
N MET A 97 -1.73 -18.65 11.54
CA MET A 97 -0.90 -18.28 12.70
C MET A 97 -1.62 -18.54 14.00
N ALA A 98 -2.90 -18.17 14.14
CA ALA A 98 -3.69 -18.46 15.32
C ALA A 98 -3.79 -19.98 15.59
N ARG A 99 -3.96 -20.81 14.55
CA ARG A 99 -3.90 -22.28 14.67
C ARG A 99 -2.54 -22.73 15.21
N ASP A 100 -1.46 -22.20 14.66
CA ASP A 100 -0.11 -22.64 15.00
C ASP A 100 0.30 -22.18 16.41
N LEU A 101 -0.33 -21.12 16.93
CA LEU A 101 -0.21 -20.62 18.30
C LEU A 101 -1.17 -21.34 19.28
N GLY A 102 -1.87 -22.41 18.85
CA GLY A 102 -2.72 -23.25 19.71
C GLY A 102 -4.20 -22.83 19.74
N GLY A 103 -4.61 -21.88 18.91
CA GLY A 103 -6.00 -21.42 18.85
C GLY A 103 -6.94 -22.48 18.28
N ASN A 104 -8.12 -22.62 18.92
CA ASN A 104 -9.25 -23.40 18.42
C ASN A 104 -9.93 -22.73 17.22
N ARG A 105 -10.98 -23.34 16.66
CA ARG A 105 -11.68 -22.81 15.48
C ARG A 105 -12.21 -21.38 15.67
N PRO A 106 -12.90 -21.01 16.79
CA PRO A 106 -13.27 -19.62 17.05
C PRO A 106 -12.09 -18.64 17.04
N ALA A 107 -10.97 -18.99 17.69
CA ALA A 107 -9.78 -18.14 17.73
C ALA A 107 -9.21 -17.86 16.32
N ARG A 108 -9.17 -18.86 15.46
CA ARG A 108 -8.66 -18.73 14.08
C ARG A 108 -9.53 -17.79 13.26
N VAL A 109 -10.86 -17.92 13.38
CA VAL A 109 -11.82 -17.05 12.69
C VAL A 109 -11.76 -15.63 13.24
N MET A 110 -11.67 -15.44 14.57
CA MET A 110 -11.47 -14.12 15.20
C MET A 110 -10.21 -13.44 14.70
N ALA A 111 -9.07 -14.14 14.69
CA ALA A 111 -7.80 -13.60 14.25
C ALA A 111 -7.84 -13.17 12.78
N ALA A 112 -8.37 -14.04 11.91
CA ALA A 112 -8.51 -13.78 10.49
C ALA A 112 -9.39 -12.54 10.23
N LEU A 113 -10.54 -12.45 10.89
CA LEU A 113 -11.44 -11.30 10.77
C LEU A 113 -10.81 -10.02 11.35
N ALA A 114 -10.18 -10.10 12.54
CA ALA A 114 -9.56 -8.95 13.18
C ALA A 114 -8.44 -8.32 12.34
N ALA A 115 -7.63 -9.12 11.65
CA ALA A 115 -6.61 -8.62 10.73
C ALA A 115 -7.23 -7.99 9.47
N TYR A 116 -8.29 -8.58 8.94
CA TYR A 116 -8.96 -8.12 7.73
C TYR A 116 -9.64 -6.76 7.90
N ILE A 117 -10.24 -6.49 9.08
CA ILE A 117 -10.99 -5.25 9.33
C ILE A 117 -10.13 -4.07 9.79
N ALA A 118 -8.81 -4.21 9.87
CA ALA A 118 -7.93 -3.09 10.14
C ALA A 118 -8.05 -2.05 8.99
N PRO A 119 -8.20 -0.74 9.28
CA PRO A 119 -8.34 0.28 8.24
C PRO A 119 -7.25 0.21 7.17
N VAL A 120 -5.99 0.06 7.57
CA VAL A 120 -4.88 -0.11 6.63
C VAL A 120 -5.01 -1.37 5.77
N ALA A 121 -5.56 -2.47 6.28
CA ALA A 121 -5.81 -3.69 5.51
C ALA A 121 -6.97 -3.50 4.51
N LEU A 122 -8.05 -2.84 4.93
CA LEU A 122 -9.16 -2.49 4.06
C LEU A 122 -8.71 -1.56 2.91
N THR A 123 -7.88 -0.56 3.19
CA THR A 123 -7.28 0.31 2.17
C THR A 123 -6.36 -0.48 1.24
N ALA A 124 -5.48 -1.32 1.79
CA ALA A 124 -4.57 -2.18 1.03
C ALA A 124 -5.29 -3.13 0.05
N GLY A 125 -6.48 -3.64 0.41
CA GLY A 125 -7.30 -4.45 -0.50
C GLY A 125 -8.13 -3.63 -1.50
N THR A 126 -8.13 -2.29 -1.38
CA THR A 126 -8.91 -1.41 -2.26
C THR A 126 -8.11 -0.94 -3.46
N LEU A 127 -6.83 -0.63 -3.29
CA LEU A 127 -5.99 0.02 -4.30
C LEU A 127 -4.92 -0.94 -4.82
N ILE A 128 -4.62 -0.87 -6.12
CA ILE A 128 -3.41 -1.50 -6.65
C ILE A 128 -2.21 -0.59 -6.32
N GLN A 129 -1.62 -0.83 -5.16
CA GLN A 129 -0.54 -0.04 -4.60
C GLN A 129 0.48 -0.95 -3.92
N TYR A 130 1.75 -0.53 -3.82
CA TYR A 130 2.81 -1.31 -3.17
C TYR A 130 2.46 -1.71 -1.72
N MET A 131 1.66 -0.91 -1.00
CA MET A 131 1.19 -1.22 0.36
C MET A 131 0.39 -2.54 0.41
N ALA A 132 -0.39 -2.86 -0.63
CA ALA A 132 -1.20 -4.08 -0.69
C ALA A 132 -0.33 -5.34 -0.61
N PHE A 133 0.77 -5.36 -1.34
CA PHE A 133 1.68 -6.50 -1.43
C PHE A 133 2.72 -6.49 -0.31
N ASP A 134 3.21 -5.33 0.10
CA ASP A 134 4.07 -5.18 1.28
C ASP A 134 3.41 -5.83 2.51
N TYR A 135 2.10 -5.59 2.72
CA TYR A 135 1.32 -6.21 3.79
C TYR A 135 1.39 -7.75 3.74
N VAL A 136 1.26 -8.33 2.55
CA VAL A 136 1.35 -9.80 2.35
C VAL A 136 2.72 -10.32 2.79
N TRP A 137 3.80 -9.63 2.41
CA TRP A 137 5.15 -10.09 2.70
C TRP A 137 5.49 -10.00 4.19
N TRP A 138 5.08 -8.94 4.86
CA TRP A 138 5.24 -8.83 6.31
C TRP A 138 4.53 -9.97 7.05
N VAL A 139 3.28 -10.24 6.69
CA VAL A 139 2.49 -11.32 7.30
C VAL A 139 3.04 -12.70 6.95
N MET A 140 3.57 -12.90 5.74
CA MET A 140 4.23 -14.14 5.33
C MET A 140 5.50 -14.39 6.14
N ILE A 141 6.33 -13.38 6.36
CA ILE A 141 7.52 -13.46 7.23
C ILE A 141 7.09 -13.82 8.65
N ALA A 142 6.06 -13.16 9.20
CA ALA A 142 5.53 -13.47 10.52
C ALA A 142 5.02 -14.92 10.60
N PHE A 143 4.27 -15.38 9.62
CA PHE A 143 3.76 -16.75 9.53
C PHE A 143 4.89 -17.79 9.56
N PHE A 144 5.91 -17.63 8.72
CA PHE A 144 7.04 -18.55 8.72
C PHE A 144 7.87 -18.47 10.01
N THR A 145 7.95 -17.27 10.63
CA THR A 145 8.57 -17.12 11.96
C THR A 145 7.78 -17.87 13.04
N VAL A 146 6.45 -17.80 13.02
CA VAL A 146 5.60 -18.61 13.92
C VAL A 146 5.85 -20.10 13.72
N ARG A 147 5.90 -20.56 12.46
CA ARG A 147 6.16 -21.96 12.12
C ARG A 147 7.54 -22.41 12.58
N LEU A 148 8.57 -21.60 12.31
CA LEU A 148 9.93 -21.82 12.77
C LEU A 148 10.00 -22.01 14.28
N LEU A 149 9.40 -21.08 15.03
CA LEU A 149 9.39 -21.14 16.49
C LEU A 149 8.55 -22.31 17.02
N LYS A 150 7.46 -22.68 16.35
CA LYS A 150 6.57 -23.79 16.77
C LYS A 150 7.21 -25.16 16.55
N THR A 151 7.81 -25.39 15.41
CA THR A 151 8.26 -26.72 14.99
C THR A 151 9.74 -26.96 15.23
N ASP A 152 10.52 -25.89 15.37
CA ASP A 152 11.97 -25.87 15.41
C ASP A 152 12.64 -26.32 14.08
N ASP A 153 11.88 -26.37 12.99
CA ASP A 153 12.39 -26.70 11.65
C ASP A 153 13.03 -25.47 11.01
N ALA A 154 14.34 -25.46 10.97
CA ALA A 154 15.11 -24.35 10.41
C ALA A 154 14.86 -24.10 8.90
N ARG A 155 14.25 -25.03 8.17
CA ARG A 155 13.92 -24.86 6.74
C ARG A 155 12.94 -23.70 6.51
N TYR A 156 12.16 -23.30 7.52
CA TYR A 156 11.28 -22.12 7.42
C TYR A 156 12.03 -20.80 7.17
N TRP A 157 13.35 -20.76 7.38
CA TRP A 157 14.19 -19.63 6.95
C TRP A 157 14.15 -19.40 5.44
N LEU A 158 13.90 -20.44 4.64
CA LEU A 158 13.71 -20.26 3.19
C LEU A 158 12.45 -19.44 2.89
N GLY A 159 11.34 -19.74 3.57
CA GLY A 159 10.10 -18.97 3.42
C GLY A 159 10.24 -17.52 3.93
N ILE A 160 10.98 -17.33 5.03
CA ILE A 160 11.33 -15.99 5.53
C ILE A 160 12.17 -15.25 4.48
N GLY A 161 13.19 -15.92 3.90
CA GLY A 161 14.05 -15.34 2.86
C GLY A 161 13.28 -14.92 1.61
N VAL A 162 12.37 -15.77 1.11
CA VAL A 162 11.48 -15.41 0.00
C VAL A 162 10.63 -14.19 0.35
N GLY A 163 10.03 -14.16 1.55
CA GLY A 163 9.24 -13.02 2.02
C GLY A 163 10.04 -11.73 2.09
N ILE A 164 11.29 -11.79 2.59
CA ILE A 164 12.19 -10.64 2.63
C ILE A 164 12.55 -10.17 1.21
N GLY A 165 12.93 -11.08 0.33
CA GLY A 165 13.31 -10.75 -1.04
C GLY A 165 12.18 -10.08 -1.82
N LEU A 166 10.99 -10.70 -1.84
CA LEU A 166 9.81 -10.16 -2.51
C LEU A 166 9.31 -8.86 -1.86
N GLY A 167 9.39 -8.77 -0.54
CA GLY A 167 9.01 -7.55 0.16
C GLY A 167 9.96 -6.38 -0.13
N MET A 168 11.29 -6.62 -0.18
CA MET A 168 12.26 -5.61 -0.61
C MET A 168 12.11 -5.23 -2.08
N MET A 169 11.59 -6.13 -2.93
CA MET A 169 11.18 -5.82 -4.31
C MET A 169 9.86 -5.06 -4.38
N THR A 170 9.17 -4.86 -3.25
CA THR A 170 7.87 -4.16 -3.17
C THR A 170 8.00 -2.79 -2.51
N LYS A 171 8.67 -2.71 -1.34
CA LYS A 171 8.75 -1.48 -0.55
C LYS A 171 9.95 -1.49 0.38
N PHE A 172 10.71 -0.40 0.42
CA PHE A 172 11.93 -0.28 1.24
C PHE A 172 11.65 -0.29 2.76
N THR A 173 10.43 0.07 3.20
CA THR A 173 10.06 0.03 4.62
C THR A 173 10.09 -1.37 5.23
N LEU A 174 10.09 -2.44 4.43
CA LEU A 174 10.30 -3.80 4.91
C LEU A 174 11.63 -3.95 5.67
N ALA A 175 12.65 -3.14 5.36
CA ALA A 175 13.92 -3.16 6.08
C ALA A 175 13.75 -2.98 7.60
N PHE A 176 12.77 -2.19 8.05
CA PHE A 176 12.46 -2.04 9.48
C PHE A 176 11.93 -3.34 10.10
N TRP A 177 11.12 -4.09 9.35
CA TRP A 177 10.60 -5.38 9.78
C TRP A 177 11.71 -6.43 9.87
N VAL A 178 12.61 -6.44 8.89
CA VAL A 178 13.80 -7.31 8.88
C VAL A 178 14.72 -6.95 10.04
N ALA A 179 14.96 -5.68 10.31
CA ALA A 179 15.74 -5.23 11.48
C ALA A 179 15.09 -5.68 12.79
N GLY A 180 13.76 -5.56 12.92
CA GLY A 180 13.00 -6.09 14.05
C GLY A 180 13.16 -7.61 14.22
N LEU A 181 13.11 -8.37 13.14
CA LEU A 181 13.37 -9.82 13.15
C LEU A 181 14.79 -10.13 13.62
N VAL A 182 15.81 -9.44 13.08
CA VAL A 182 17.21 -9.62 13.48
C VAL A 182 17.40 -9.33 14.97
N ILE A 183 16.88 -8.22 15.47
CA ILE A 183 16.93 -7.87 16.89
C ILE A 183 16.26 -8.95 17.75
N ALA A 184 15.09 -9.43 17.34
CA ALA A 184 14.37 -10.48 18.06
C ALA A 184 15.14 -11.80 18.09
N VAL A 185 15.78 -12.19 16.99
CA VAL A 185 16.64 -13.38 16.90
C VAL A 185 17.83 -13.25 17.86
N LEU A 186 18.51 -12.11 17.85
CA LEU A 186 19.71 -11.88 18.69
C LEU A 186 19.38 -11.87 20.18
N LEU A 187 18.23 -11.29 20.58
CA LEU A 187 17.82 -11.13 21.99
C LEU A 187 17.11 -12.34 22.59
N THR A 188 16.85 -13.40 21.80
CA THR A 188 16.11 -14.58 22.25
C THR A 188 16.90 -15.88 22.04
N PRO A 189 16.41 -17.01 22.56
CA PRO A 189 16.98 -18.32 22.24
C PRO A 189 16.99 -18.64 20.74
N ALA A 190 16.25 -17.88 19.90
CA ALA A 190 16.30 -18.00 18.44
C ALA A 190 17.69 -17.68 17.86
N ARG A 191 18.60 -17.02 18.61
CA ARG A 191 20.01 -16.81 18.22
C ARG A 191 20.74 -18.11 17.85
N ARG A 192 20.24 -19.27 18.29
CA ARG A 192 20.78 -20.59 17.89
C ARG A 192 20.72 -20.81 16.38
N TYR A 193 19.73 -20.21 15.69
CA TYR A 193 19.60 -20.31 14.23
C TYR A 193 20.73 -19.62 13.47
N LEU A 194 21.50 -18.71 14.07
CA LEU A 194 22.71 -18.13 13.47
C LEU A 194 23.73 -19.18 13.07
N ARG A 195 23.71 -20.35 13.71
CA ARG A 195 24.57 -21.51 13.38
C ARG A 195 23.92 -22.42 12.32
N SER A 196 22.68 -22.17 11.93
CA SER A 196 21.97 -23.00 10.96
C SER A 196 22.30 -22.58 9.55
N PRO A 197 22.66 -23.49 8.65
CA PRO A 197 22.88 -23.17 7.24
C PRO A 197 21.62 -22.63 6.57
N TRP A 198 20.45 -23.04 7.03
CA TRP A 198 19.15 -22.61 6.48
C TRP A 198 18.88 -21.12 6.65
N LEU A 199 19.35 -20.50 7.74
CA LEU A 199 19.26 -19.05 7.91
C LEU A 199 20.05 -18.33 6.83
N TRP A 200 21.28 -18.75 6.59
CA TRP A 200 22.15 -18.13 5.59
C TRP A 200 21.70 -18.42 4.17
N THR A 201 21.17 -19.62 3.91
CA THR A 201 20.54 -19.94 2.62
C THR A 201 19.30 -19.05 2.39
N GLY A 202 18.47 -18.84 3.42
CA GLY A 202 17.32 -17.91 3.36
C GLY A 202 17.76 -16.46 3.11
N ALA A 203 18.81 -16.00 3.80
CA ALA A 203 19.39 -14.67 3.57
C ALA A 203 19.97 -14.51 2.15
N GLY A 204 20.69 -15.52 1.67
CA GLY A 204 21.19 -15.56 0.30
C GLY A 204 20.06 -15.55 -0.74
N LEU A 205 18.98 -16.29 -0.49
CA LEU A 205 17.79 -16.30 -1.35
C LEU A 205 17.09 -14.92 -1.36
N ALA A 206 16.98 -14.27 -0.21
CA ALA A 206 16.44 -12.91 -0.12
C ALA A 206 17.26 -11.92 -0.95
N LEU A 207 18.59 -11.98 -0.83
CA LEU A 207 19.50 -11.14 -1.61
C LEU A 207 19.42 -11.45 -3.10
N LEU A 208 19.34 -12.73 -3.49
CA LEU A 208 19.20 -13.13 -4.90
C LEU A 208 17.92 -12.58 -5.53
N ILE A 209 16.78 -12.65 -4.80
CA ILE A 209 15.51 -12.11 -5.29
C ILE A 209 15.58 -10.58 -5.39
N TYR A 210 16.22 -9.91 -4.43
CA TYR A 210 16.35 -8.45 -4.41
C TYR A 210 17.43 -7.91 -5.35
N ALA A 211 18.38 -8.75 -5.79
CA ALA A 211 19.54 -8.34 -6.56
C ALA A 211 19.24 -7.51 -7.82
N PRO A 212 18.19 -7.78 -8.63
CA PRO A 212 17.89 -6.96 -9.79
C PRO A 212 17.61 -5.49 -9.42
N ASN A 213 16.85 -5.25 -8.35
CA ASN A 213 16.61 -3.88 -7.89
C ASN A 213 17.85 -3.25 -7.27
N LEU A 214 18.66 -4.01 -6.52
CA LEU A 214 19.90 -3.49 -5.96
C LEU A 214 20.87 -3.06 -7.08
N LEU A 215 20.99 -3.85 -8.15
CA LEU A 215 21.81 -3.48 -9.32
C LEU A 215 21.28 -2.21 -9.99
N TRP A 216 19.95 -2.10 -10.16
CA TRP A 216 19.32 -0.89 -10.68
C TRP A 216 19.64 0.33 -9.79
N GLN A 217 19.54 0.20 -8.46
CA GLN A 217 19.89 1.28 -7.54
C GLN A 217 21.36 1.73 -7.67
N ILE A 218 22.28 0.77 -7.83
CA ILE A 218 23.71 1.09 -8.05
C ILE A 218 23.88 1.89 -9.35
N GLN A 219 23.24 1.45 -10.43
CA GLN A 219 23.30 2.12 -11.74
C GLN A 219 22.73 3.54 -11.70
N HIS A 220 21.66 3.75 -10.91
CA HIS A 220 20.97 5.04 -10.73
C HIS A 220 21.46 5.80 -9.47
N ARG A 221 22.69 5.49 -8.97
CA ARG A 221 23.32 6.20 -7.85
C ARG A 221 22.46 6.29 -6.59
N PHE A 222 21.67 5.24 -6.32
CA PHE A 222 20.77 5.15 -5.18
C PHE A 222 19.74 6.31 -5.13
N VAL A 223 19.20 6.71 -6.27
CA VAL A 223 18.23 7.80 -6.38
C VAL A 223 17.00 7.62 -5.45
N SER A 224 16.62 6.38 -5.16
CA SER A 224 15.53 6.13 -4.22
C SER A 224 15.87 6.58 -2.78
N LEU A 225 17.14 6.64 -2.38
CA LEU A 225 17.51 7.20 -1.08
C LEU A 225 17.35 8.72 -1.05
N GLU A 226 17.65 9.42 -2.14
CA GLU A 226 17.37 10.86 -2.27
C GLU A 226 15.87 11.12 -2.15
N PHE A 227 15.07 10.33 -2.88
CA PHE A 227 13.62 10.39 -2.82
C PHE A 227 13.10 10.16 -1.39
N LEU A 228 13.52 9.06 -0.72
CA LEU A 228 13.07 8.72 0.62
C LEU A 228 13.44 9.82 1.63
N ASN A 229 14.62 10.42 1.52
CA ASN A 229 15.04 11.54 2.38
C ASN A 229 14.18 12.79 2.13
N ALA A 230 13.91 13.13 0.87
CA ALA A 230 13.08 14.28 0.51
C ALA A 230 11.63 14.11 1.00
N ILE A 231 11.04 12.93 0.78
CA ILE A 231 9.68 12.62 1.24
C ILE A 231 9.60 12.58 2.76
N HIS A 232 10.60 12.02 3.42
CA HIS A 232 10.66 12.00 4.88
C HIS A 232 10.73 13.41 5.47
N ALA A 233 11.60 14.28 4.93
CA ALA A 233 11.69 15.67 5.34
C ALA A 233 10.36 16.42 5.13
N ARG A 234 9.71 16.22 3.97
CA ARG A 234 8.39 16.76 3.67
C ARG A 234 7.32 16.27 4.66
N ASP A 235 7.28 14.97 4.95
CA ASP A 235 6.28 14.39 5.86
C ASP A 235 6.43 14.94 7.28
N ILE A 236 7.66 15.20 7.73
CA ILE A 236 7.93 15.88 9.01
C ILE A 236 7.44 17.33 8.95
N ALA A 237 7.78 18.07 7.88
CA ALA A 237 7.39 19.47 7.72
C ALA A 237 5.87 19.65 7.68
N TRP A 238 5.15 18.71 7.08
CA TRP A 238 3.68 18.72 6.98
C TRP A 238 2.98 18.08 8.19
N GLY A 239 3.73 17.66 9.21
CA GLY A 239 3.17 17.08 10.43
C GLY A 239 2.55 15.68 10.25
N ARG A 240 2.78 14.99 9.12
CA ARG A 240 2.20 13.67 8.81
C ARG A 240 2.70 12.54 9.74
N THR A 241 3.69 12.83 10.57
CA THR A 241 4.29 11.86 11.51
C THR A 241 3.95 12.17 12.98
N THR A 242 3.24 13.27 13.25
CA THR A 242 2.93 13.71 14.61
C THR A 242 1.91 12.82 15.32
N SER A 243 0.98 12.23 14.57
CA SER A 243 -0.09 11.36 15.10
C SER A 243 0.32 9.89 15.17
N PHE A 244 1.61 9.55 15.11
CA PHE A 244 2.11 8.17 15.05
C PHE A 244 1.47 7.24 16.09
N TRP A 245 1.41 7.67 17.36
CA TRP A 245 0.90 6.84 18.45
C TRP A 245 -0.63 6.66 18.43
N PRO A 246 -1.45 7.71 18.37
CA PRO A 246 -2.89 7.52 18.30
C PRO A 246 -3.34 6.77 17.03
N GLU A 247 -2.68 6.96 15.91
CA GLU A 247 -2.99 6.27 14.66
C GLU A 247 -2.71 4.74 14.70
N GLN A 248 -1.91 4.26 15.67
CA GLN A 248 -1.80 2.82 15.89
C GLN A 248 -3.18 2.20 16.24
N LEU A 249 -4.08 2.97 16.86
CA LEU A 249 -5.38 2.48 17.32
C LEU A 249 -6.46 2.51 16.23
N TYR A 250 -6.40 3.47 15.28
CA TYR A 250 -7.50 3.68 14.33
C TYR A 250 -7.09 3.72 12.86
N VAL A 251 -5.78 3.69 12.56
CA VAL A 251 -5.26 3.53 11.18
C VAL A 251 -4.61 2.16 11.02
N SER A 252 -3.61 1.85 11.88
CA SER A 252 -2.85 0.60 11.80
C SER A 252 -3.65 -0.61 12.24
N THR A 253 -4.57 -0.43 13.19
CA THR A 253 -5.51 -1.46 13.66
C THR A 253 -6.92 -0.92 13.73
N ASN A 254 -7.90 -1.82 13.90
CA ASN A 254 -9.25 -1.42 14.21
C ASN A 254 -9.39 -1.24 15.74
N PRO A 255 -9.94 -0.12 16.27
CA PRO A 255 -10.07 0.12 17.71
C PRO A 255 -10.75 -1.01 18.47
N PHE A 256 -11.71 -1.66 17.83
CA PHE A 256 -12.44 -2.80 18.43
C PHE A 256 -11.60 -4.08 18.57
N THR A 257 -10.41 -4.11 17.95
CA THR A 257 -9.45 -5.22 18.06
C THR A 257 -8.35 -4.97 19.10
N LEU A 258 -8.35 -3.80 19.75
CA LEU A 258 -7.37 -3.42 20.78
C LEU A 258 -7.17 -4.51 21.86
N PRO A 259 -8.22 -5.08 22.46
CA PRO A 259 -8.03 -6.12 23.49
C PRO A 259 -7.28 -7.35 22.96
N LEU A 260 -7.47 -7.71 21.69
CA LEU A 260 -6.83 -8.89 21.10
C LEU A 260 -5.33 -8.68 20.92
N TRP A 261 -4.91 -7.60 20.25
CA TRP A 261 -3.48 -7.42 19.98
C TRP A 261 -2.69 -7.09 21.26
N VAL A 262 -3.28 -6.35 22.20
CA VAL A 262 -2.64 -6.10 23.52
C VAL A 262 -2.46 -7.40 24.29
N ALA A 263 -3.51 -8.23 24.35
CA ALA A 263 -3.42 -9.55 24.98
C ALA A 263 -2.37 -10.44 24.31
N GLY A 264 -2.30 -10.42 22.96
CA GLY A 264 -1.31 -11.14 22.19
C GLY A 264 0.12 -10.71 22.50
N LEU A 265 0.36 -9.39 22.59
CA LEU A 265 1.67 -8.85 22.95
C LEU A 265 2.08 -9.26 24.37
N ILE A 266 1.16 -9.11 25.35
CA ILE A 266 1.40 -9.51 26.75
C ILE A 266 1.67 -11.01 26.82
N TRP A 267 0.90 -11.83 26.12
CA TRP A 267 1.10 -13.28 26.09
C TRP A 267 2.47 -13.64 25.51
N CYS A 268 2.87 -13.06 24.40
CA CYS A 268 4.19 -13.32 23.79
C CYS A 268 5.34 -12.96 24.75
N LEU A 269 5.25 -11.83 25.45
CA LEU A 269 6.36 -11.30 26.25
C LEU A 269 6.45 -11.92 27.65
N PHE A 270 5.32 -12.08 28.33
CA PHE A 270 5.28 -12.33 29.77
C PHE A 270 4.67 -13.68 30.17
N SER A 271 3.85 -14.32 29.31
CA SER A 271 3.22 -15.58 29.67
C SER A 271 4.21 -16.76 29.61
N PRO A 272 4.18 -17.69 30.60
CA PRO A 272 4.95 -18.91 30.53
C PRO A 272 4.65 -19.75 29.27
N SER A 273 3.39 -19.83 28.86
CA SER A 273 2.96 -20.55 27.64
C SER A 273 3.39 -19.84 26.35
N GLY A 274 3.54 -18.51 26.38
CA GLY A 274 4.04 -17.69 25.27
C GLY A 274 5.56 -17.60 25.17
N LYS A 275 6.31 -18.11 26.17
CA LYS A 275 7.78 -17.97 26.27
C LYS A 275 8.52 -18.39 24.98
N ARG A 276 8.04 -19.44 24.33
CA ARG A 276 8.58 -19.94 23.06
C ARG A 276 8.46 -18.90 21.93
N PHE A 277 7.42 -18.08 21.96
CA PHE A 277 7.07 -17.09 20.94
C PHE A 277 7.49 -15.67 21.31
N ARG A 278 8.32 -15.50 22.38
CA ARG A 278 8.78 -14.16 22.83
C ARG A 278 9.45 -13.35 21.72
N ALA A 279 10.10 -14.04 20.77
CA ALA A 279 10.69 -13.39 19.62
C ALA A 279 9.67 -12.58 18.80
N LEU A 280 8.40 -13.00 18.68
CA LEU A 280 7.35 -12.25 17.97
C LEU A 280 7.04 -10.93 18.66
N GLY A 281 6.88 -10.93 19.97
CA GLY A 281 6.66 -9.70 20.75
C GLY A 281 7.82 -8.71 20.64
N LEU A 282 9.07 -9.22 20.71
CA LEU A 282 10.26 -8.38 20.56
C LEU A 282 10.43 -7.87 19.13
N MET A 283 10.14 -8.67 18.11
CA MET A 283 10.14 -8.28 16.71
C MET A 283 9.16 -7.12 16.47
N PHE A 284 7.93 -7.22 17.01
CA PHE A 284 6.96 -6.13 16.96
C PHE A 284 7.46 -4.87 17.65
N LEU A 285 7.91 -4.97 18.92
CA LEU A 285 8.38 -3.81 19.69
C LEU A 285 9.60 -3.14 19.06
N ALA A 286 10.55 -3.93 18.56
CA ALA A 286 11.73 -3.39 17.88
C ALA A 286 11.34 -2.64 16.61
N THR A 287 10.45 -3.19 15.79
CA THR A 287 9.97 -2.53 14.58
C THR A 287 9.19 -1.24 14.90
N LEU A 288 8.29 -1.31 15.88
CA LEU A 288 7.52 -0.16 16.35
C LEU A 288 8.46 0.96 16.85
N ALA A 289 9.45 0.61 17.66
CA ALA A 289 10.43 1.54 18.18
C ALA A 289 11.29 2.16 17.07
N LEU A 290 11.78 1.34 16.15
CA LEU A 290 12.58 1.82 15.01
C LEU A 290 11.79 2.81 14.15
N LEU A 291 10.52 2.52 13.83
CA LEU A 291 9.67 3.43 13.05
C LEU A 291 9.31 4.68 13.84
N ALA A 292 9.03 4.59 15.14
CA ALA A 292 8.77 5.75 15.98
C ALA A 292 9.99 6.68 16.11
N LEU A 293 11.17 6.12 16.35
CA LEU A 293 12.43 6.87 16.46
C LEU A 293 12.79 7.57 15.14
N ASN A 294 12.50 6.92 14.02
CA ASN A 294 12.73 7.49 12.70
C ASN A 294 11.53 8.32 12.20
N ARG A 295 10.59 8.70 13.06
CA ARG A 295 9.42 9.50 12.68
C ARG A 295 8.70 8.96 11.44
N GLY A 296 8.51 7.63 11.37
CA GLY A 296 7.77 6.98 10.29
C GLY A 296 6.28 7.29 10.35
N ARG A 297 5.56 7.04 9.25
CA ARG A 297 4.10 7.09 9.26
C ARG A 297 3.53 5.90 10.03
N ALA A 298 2.44 6.11 10.75
CA ALA A 298 1.85 5.11 11.63
C ALA A 298 1.46 3.80 10.90
N TYR A 299 0.87 3.91 9.72
CA TYR A 299 0.37 2.75 8.97
C TYR A 299 1.46 1.77 8.53
N TYR A 300 2.74 2.16 8.54
CA TYR A 300 3.84 1.25 8.22
C TYR A 300 3.93 0.05 9.17
N VAL A 301 3.48 0.22 10.44
CA VAL A 301 3.47 -0.87 11.42
C VAL A 301 2.27 -1.82 11.23
N GLY A 302 1.23 -1.39 10.51
CA GLY A 302 -0.05 -2.10 10.39
C GLY A 302 0.05 -3.60 10.15
N PRO A 303 0.86 -4.09 9.19
CA PRO A 303 0.98 -5.52 8.92
C PRO A 303 1.53 -6.35 10.10
N ALA A 304 2.34 -5.74 10.97
CA ALA A 304 2.95 -6.42 12.12
C ALA A 304 1.91 -6.85 13.17
N TYR A 305 0.77 -6.18 13.24
CA TYR A 305 -0.29 -6.53 14.20
C TYR A 305 -0.93 -7.89 13.92
N ALA A 306 -0.89 -8.41 12.70
CA ALA A 306 -1.52 -9.67 12.33
C ALA A 306 -1.08 -10.84 13.24
N MET A 307 0.21 -10.92 13.57
CA MET A 307 0.69 -11.98 14.47
C MET A 307 0.25 -11.78 15.93
N LEU A 308 0.09 -10.54 16.38
CA LEU A 308 -0.41 -10.24 17.72
C LEU A 308 -1.91 -10.53 17.85
N LEU A 309 -2.68 -10.21 16.81
CA LEU A 309 -4.10 -10.57 16.72
C LEU A 309 -4.28 -12.09 16.74
N ALA A 310 -3.42 -12.83 16.04
CA ALA A 310 -3.41 -14.29 16.06
C ALA A 310 -3.09 -14.85 17.46
N ALA A 311 -2.08 -14.29 18.12
CA ALA A 311 -1.68 -14.69 19.46
C ALA A 311 -2.76 -14.37 20.51
N GLY A 312 -3.33 -13.17 20.42
CA GLY A 312 -4.37 -12.72 21.35
C GLY A 312 -5.68 -13.49 21.21
N ALA A 313 -6.09 -13.81 20.00
CA ALA A 313 -7.27 -14.63 19.76
C ALA A 313 -7.08 -16.06 20.30
N ALA A 314 -5.89 -16.66 20.08
CA ALA A 314 -5.55 -17.97 20.61
C ALA A 314 -5.54 -17.98 22.16
N TRP A 315 -4.93 -16.96 22.76
CA TRP A 315 -4.88 -16.80 24.20
C TRP A 315 -6.28 -16.58 24.80
N LEU A 316 -7.07 -15.66 24.23
CA LEU A 316 -8.40 -15.32 24.70
C LEU A 316 -9.31 -16.55 24.72
N GLU A 317 -9.37 -17.31 23.62
CA GLU A 317 -10.20 -18.50 23.56
C GLU A 317 -9.73 -19.58 24.55
N GLY A 318 -8.43 -19.84 24.68
CA GLY A 318 -7.88 -20.74 25.66
C GLY A 318 -8.21 -20.31 27.11
N TRP A 319 -8.14 -19.00 27.41
CA TRP A 319 -8.53 -18.45 28.70
C TRP A 319 -10.04 -18.62 28.97
N LEU A 320 -10.89 -18.32 27.99
CA LEU A 320 -12.34 -18.47 28.09
C LEU A 320 -12.76 -19.93 28.28
N GLU A 321 -12.08 -20.88 27.65
CA GLU A 321 -12.38 -22.32 27.84
C GLU A 321 -12.14 -22.81 29.26
N SER A 322 -11.22 -22.19 29.98
CA SER A 322 -10.95 -22.49 31.40
C SER A 322 -11.97 -21.87 32.38
N ARG A 323 -12.94 -21.08 31.92
CA ARG A 323 -13.89 -20.34 32.74
C ARG A 323 -15.26 -21.00 32.77
N ALA A 324 -16.07 -20.59 33.77
CA ALA A 324 -17.47 -21.01 33.87
C ALA A 324 -18.24 -20.73 32.57
N VAL A 325 -19.21 -21.59 32.26
CA VAL A 325 -19.95 -21.54 30.97
C VAL A 325 -20.58 -20.18 30.69
N TRP A 326 -21.13 -19.54 31.73
CA TRP A 326 -21.75 -18.23 31.58
C TRP A 326 -20.72 -17.13 31.20
N LEU A 327 -19.55 -17.09 31.84
CA LEU A 327 -18.49 -16.15 31.58
C LEU A 327 -17.90 -16.36 30.17
N ARG A 328 -17.72 -17.63 29.76
CA ARG A 328 -17.30 -18.00 28.42
C ARG A 328 -18.29 -17.51 27.35
N ARG A 329 -19.59 -17.66 27.57
CA ARG A 329 -20.63 -17.19 26.64
C ARG A 329 -20.63 -15.67 26.52
N ILE A 330 -20.55 -14.95 27.63
CA ILE A 330 -20.50 -13.48 27.66
C ILE A 330 -19.21 -13.00 26.98
N GLY A 331 -18.05 -13.54 27.33
CA GLY A 331 -16.76 -13.14 26.76
C GLY A 331 -16.68 -13.38 25.25
N ARG A 332 -17.16 -14.54 24.78
CA ARG A 332 -17.27 -14.78 23.33
C ARG A 332 -18.27 -13.85 22.67
N GLY A 333 -19.45 -13.65 23.27
CA GLY A 333 -20.46 -12.72 22.77
C GLY A 333 -19.90 -11.31 22.59
N LEU A 334 -19.21 -10.80 23.61
CA LEU A 334 -18.58 -9.48 23.56
C LEU A 334 -17.51 -9.39 22.46
N ALA A 335 -16.60 -10.39 22.37
CA ALA A 335 -15.55 -10.39 21.36
C ALA A 335 -16.13 -10.38 19.93
N TRP A 336 -17.16 -11.20 19.68
CA TRP A 336 -17.83 -11.21 18.37
C TRP A 336 -18.61 -9.91 18.08
N THR A 337 -19.28 -9.35 19.09
CA THR A 337 -19.96 -8.05 18.93
C THR A 337 -18.97 -6.96 18.54
N LEU A 338 -17.82 -6.87 19.23
CA LEU A 338 -16.77 -5.91 18.90
C LEU A 338 -16.25 -6.10 17.46
N LEU A 339 -16.01 -7.33 17.03
CA LEU A 339 -15.55 -7.62 15.68
C LEU A 339 -16.60 -7.29 14.61
N ILE A 340 -17.90 -7.60 14.85
CA ILE A 340 -18.98 -7.30 13.92
C ILE A 340 -19.16 -5.78 13.79
N VAL A 341 -19.24 -5.06 14.93
CA VAL A 341 -19.33 -3.60 14.93
C VAL A 341 -18.12 -2.96 14.24
N GLY A 342 -16.91 -3.44 14.60
CA GLY A 342 -15.67 -2.98 13.97
C GLY A 342 -15.63 -3.25 12.46
N SER A 343 -16.18 -4.39 12.00
CA SER A 343 -16.29 -4.70 10.57
C SER A 343 -17.22 -3.72 9.84
N ILE A 344 -18.41 -3.49 10.38
CA ILE A 344 -19.40 -2.58 9.78
C ILE A 344 -18.83 -1.16 9.71
N VAL A 345 -18.31 -0.65 10.84
CA VAL A 345 -17.74 0.70 10.92
C VAL A 345 -16.53 0.84 9.98
N GLY A 346 -15.61 -0.14 10.00
CA GLY A 346 -14.41 -0.13 9.14
C GLY A 346 -14.77 -0.15 7.66
N ILE A 347 -15.68 -1.03 7.23
CA ILE A 347 -16.10 -1.12 5.83
C ILE A 347 -16.78 0.18 5.39
N VAL A 348 -17.70 0.72 6.18
CA VAL A 348 -18.44 1.94 5.84
C VAL A 348 -17.51 3.16 5.75
N LEU A 349 -16.54 3.30 6.65
CA LEU A 349 -15.65 4.46 6.69
C LEU A 349 -14.49 4.39 5.70
N ILE A 350 -14.01 3.19 5.37
CA ILE A 350 -12.78 3.02 4.58
C ILE A 350 -13.08 2.67 3.13
N LYS A 351 -14.13 1.87 2.88
CA LYS A 351 -14.42 1.43 1.51
C LYS A 351 -15.20 2.48 0.70
N PRO A 352 -15.01 2.54 -0.62
CA PRO A 352 -15.74 3.46 -1.50
C PRO A 352 -17.19 3.00 -1.71
N VAL A 353 -18.02 3.07 -0.66
CA VAL A 353 -19.40 2.58 -0.67
C VAL A 353 -20.45 3.68 -0.77
N ALA A 354 -20.09 4.92 -0.41
CA ALA A 354 -21.05 6.04 -0.36
C ALA A 354 -21.18 6.70 -1.73
N PRO A 355 -22.39 7.04 -2.23
CA PRO A 355 -22.53 7.88 -3.41
C PRO A 355 -21.86 9.24 -3.20
N ILE A 356 -21.08 9.71 -4.19
CA ILE A 356 -20.37 11.00 -4.12
C ILE A 356 -21.38 12.10 -3.77
N ASN A 357 -20.98 13.01 -2.89
CA ASN A 357 -21.79 14.14 -2.38
C ASN A 357 -23.00 13.74 -1.52
N SER A 358 -23.18 12.47 -1.15
CA SER A 358 -24.17 12.10 -0.14
C SER A 358 -23.69 12.50 1.27
N SER A 359 -24.60 12.55 2.25
CA SER A 359 -24.23 12.80 3.65
C SER A 359 -23.25 11.75 4.19
N LEU A 360 -23.38 10.50 3.76
CA LEU A 360 -22.43 9.44 4.09
C LEU A 360 -21.06 9.70 3.46
N TRP A 361 -21.01 10.13 2.19
CA TRP A 361 -19.77 10.53 1.53
C TRP A 361 -19.05 11.64 2.30
N ASN A 362 -19.77 12.68 2.71
CA ASN A 362 -19.17 13.78 3.46
C ASN A 362 -18.54 13.31 4.79
N THR A 363 -19.17 12.34 5.45
CA THR A 363 -18.61 11.73 6.66
C THR A 363 -17.37 10.87 6.34
N THR A 364 -17.47 9.99 5.35
CA THR A 364 -16.40 9.05 5.01
C THR A 364 -15.18 9.76 4.43
N SER A 365 -15.36 10.76 3.58
CA SER A 365 -14.28 11.53 2.97
C SER A 365 -13.50 12.40 3.99
N ASN A 366 -14.14 12.82 5.08
CA ASN A 366 -13.47 13.50 6.18
C ASN A 366 -12.62 12.55 7.05
N VAL A 367 -13.00 11.27 7.14
CA VAL A 367 -12.25 10.24 7.89
C VAL A 367 -11.17 9.61 7.03
N ASN A 368 -11.47 9.34 5.76
CA ASN A 368 -10.59 8.71 4.79
C ASN A 368 -10.42 9.62 3.56
N GLY A 369 -9.38 10.45 3.58
CA GLY A 369 -9.06 11.36 2.48
C GLY A 369 -8.70 10.66 1.16
N GLU A 370 -8.28 9.39 1.20
CA GLU A 370 -7.89 8.64 0.00
C GLU A 370 -9.05 8.52 -1.03
N VAL A 371 -10.31 8.55 -0.56
CA VAL A 371 -11.46 8.43 -1.46
C VAL A 371 -11.67 9.66 -2.35
N VAL A 372 -11.27 10.87 -1.90
CA VAL A 372 -11.41 12.07 -2.70
C VAL A 372 -10.37 12.11 -3.83
N GLU A 373 -9.21 11.49 -3.63
CA GLU A 373 -8.14 11.38 -4.62
C GLU A 373 -8.44 10.38 -5.77
N MET A 374 -9.58 9.71 -5.70
CA MET A 374 -10.10 8.84 -6.77
C MET A 374 -11.00 9.59 -7.76
N VAL A 375 -11.34 10.87 -7.50
CA VAL A 375 -12.40 11.59 -8.23
C VAL A 375 -11.80 12.69 -9.11
N GLY A 376 -12.26 12.78 -10.37
CA GLY A 376 -12.00 13.94 -11.23
C GLY A 376 -10.91 13.76 -12.28
N TRP A 377 -10.19 12.66 -12.34
CA TRP A 377 -9.10 12.44 -13.28
C TRP A 377 -9.53 12.49 -14.75
N GLN A 378 -10.68 11.92 -15.09
CA GLN A 378 -11.23 12.00 -16.45
C GLN A 378 -11.66 13.42 -16.80
N ASP A 379 -12.19 14.19 -15.83
CA ASP A 379 -12.59 15.58 -16.02
C ASP A 379 -11.36 16.47 -16.27
N LEU A 380 -10.25 16.24 -15.57
CA LEU A 380 -8.97 16.91 -15.80
C LEU A 380 -8.49 16.66 -17.23
N VAL A 381 -8.46 15.41 -17.68
CA VAL A 381 -8.02 15.06 -19.03
C VAL A 381 -8.91 15.66 -20.10
N ALA A 382 -10.24 15.68 -19.89
CA ALA A 382 -11.18 16.33 -20.80
C ALA A 382 -10.93 17.84 -20.90
N GLN A 383 -10.66 18.54 -19.79
CA GLN A 383 -10.31 19.97 -19.80
C GLN A 383 -9.01 20.25 -20.57
N VAL A 384 -7.99 19.40 -20.40
CA VAL A 384 -6.75 19.51 -21.17
C VAL A 384 -7.01 19.26 -22.66
N ALA A 385 -7.89 18.31 -23.00
CA ALA A 385 -8.29 18.04 -24.38
C ALA A 385 -9.01 19.22 -25.02
N ASP A 386 -9.90 19.90 -24.29
CA ASP A 386 -10.57 21.11 -24.76
C ASP A 386 -9.58 22.25 -25.04
N ILE A 387 -8.54 22.39 -24.21
CA ILE A 387 -7.46 23.37 -24.44
C ILE A 387 -6.68 23.00 -25.69
N TYR A 388 -6.25 21.73 -25.83
CA TYR A 388 -5.53 21.26 -27.02
C TYR A 388 -6.33 21.40 -28.28
N ALA A 389 -7.64 21.14 -28.27
CA ALA A 389 -8.52 21.28 -29.42
C ALA A 389 -8.55 22.73 -29.96
N LYS A 390 -8.46 23.72 -29.05
CA LYS A 390 -8.48 25.17 -29.40
C LYS A 390 -7.15 25.73 -29.90
N LEU A 391 -6.06 24.96 -29.80
CA LEU A 391 -4.76 25.40 -30.32
C LEU A 391 -4.80 25.54 -31.85
N PRO A 392 -4.03 26.52 -32.43
CA PRO A 392 -3.80 26.59 -33.87
C PRO A 392 -3.30 25.27 -34.44
N ALA A 393 -3.73 24.93 -35.63
CA ALA A 393 -3.30 23.70 -36.31
C ALA A 393 -1.79 23.59 -36.45
N THR A 394 -1.11 24.73 -36.58
CA THR A 394 0.36 24.87 -36.69
C THR A 394 1.07 24.48 -35.37
N ASP A 395 0.46 24.74 -34.24
CA ASP A 395 1.07 24.51 -32.93
C ASP A 395 0.95 23.05 -32.51
N LYS A 396 -0.14 22.37 -32.91
CA LYS A 396 -0.46 21.00 -32.46
C LYS A 396 0.67 19.98 -32.64
N PRO A 397 1.39 19.92 -33.78
CA PRO A 397 2.48 18.95 -33.97
C PRO A 397 3.68 19.16 -33.02
N HIS A 398 3.87 20.39 -32.52
CA HIS A 398 4.98 20.79 -31.64
C HIS A 398 4.54 21.00 -30.20
N THR A 399 3.34 20.48 -29.83
CA THR A 399 2.77 20.62 -28.48
C THR A 399 3.09 19.40 -27.63
N VAL A 400 3.43 19.65 -26.36
CA VAL A 400 3.46 18.64 -25.29
C VAL A 400 2.63 19.10 -24.11
N ILE A 401 2.31 18.17 -23.19
CA ILE A 401 1.64 18.48 -21.93
C ILE A 401 2.64 18.29 -20.81
N LEU A 402 2.91 19.35 -20.03
CA LEU A 402 3.76 19.31 -18.84
C LEU A 402 2.88 19.13 -17.61
N ALA A 403 2.92 17.95 -17.01
CA ALA A 403 2.17 17.61 -15.80
C ALA A 403 2.96 17.98 -14.55
N GLY A 404 2.29 18.59 -13.56
CA GLY A 404 2.86 19.06 -12.30
C GLY A 404 3.11 17.95 -11.28
N ASN A 405 2.39 16.85 -11.39
CA ASN A 405 2.58 15.71 -10.48
C ASN A 405 2.35 14.38 -11.18
N TYR A 406 2.72 13.27 -10.49
CA TYR A 406 2.62 11.92 -11.03
C TYR A 406 1.16 11.46 -11.24
N GLY A 407 0.19 11.97 -10.45
CA GLY A 407 -1.24 11.66 -10.61
C GLY A 407 -1.79 12.27 -11.90
N GLU A 408 -1.53 13.55 -12.16
CA GLU A 408 -1.87 14.23 -13.41
C GLU A 408 -1.22 13.54 -14.60
N ALA A 409 0.08 13.26 -14.50
CA ALA A 409 0.83 12.54 -15.53
C ALA A 409 0.21 11.19 -15.85
N GLY A 410 -0.10 10.40 -14.81
CA GLY A 410 -0.72 9.09 -14.97
C GLY A 410 -2.14 9.14 -15.53
N ALA A 411 -2.92 10.17 -15.18
CA ALA A 411 -4.25 10.39 -15.77
C ALA A 411 -4.17 10.71 -17.26
N LEU A 412 -3.24 11.62 -17.64
CA LEU A 412 -2.98 11.97 -19.03
C LEU A 412 -2.48 10.77 -19.85
N ASP A 413 -1.57 9.95 -19.27
CA ASP A 413 -1.08 8.73 -19.89
C ASP A 413 -2.21 7.70 -20.10
N LEU A 414 -3.09 7.54 -19.08
CA LEU A 414 -4.14 6.53 -19.13
C LEU A 414 -5.29 6.91 -20.06
N TYR A 415 -5.77 8.14 -19.99
CA TYR A 415 -6.99 8.59 -20.65
C TYR A 415 -6.74 9.47 -21.88
N GLY A 416 -5.55 10.07 -22.03
CA GLY A 416 -5.26 11.07 -23.06
C GLY A 416 -5.35 10.55 -24.49
N ALA A 417 -4.99 9.28 -24.72
CA ALA A 417 -5.06 8.66 -26.04
C ALA A 417 -6.48 8.67 -26.63
N ALA A 418 -7.52 8.52 -25.81
CA ALA A 418 -8.91 8.57 -26.25
C ALA A 418 -9.33 9.95 -26.79
N TYR A 419 -8.60 11.01 -26.43
CA TYR A 419 -8.82 12.39 -26.88
C TYR A 419 -7.81 12.84 -27.94
N GLY A 420 -6.92 11.96 -28.40
CA GLY A 420 -5.85 12.31 -29.34
C GLY A 420 -4.85 13.32 -28.76
N LEU A 421 -4.64 13.33 -27.45
CA LEU A 421 -3.70 14.24 -26.78
C LEU A 421 -2.25 13.93 -27.18
N PRO A 422 -1.39 14.96 -27.27
CA PRO A 422 0.03 14.77 -27.52
C PRO A 422 0.72 14.14 -26.31
N ARG A 423 2.01 13.83 -26.47
CA ARG A 423 2.79 13.23 -25.38
C ARG A 423 2.77 14.09 -24.12
N MET A 424 2.78 13.42 -22.98
CA MET A 424 2.94 14.02 -21.67
C MET A 424 4.40 13.94 -21.23
N ILE A 425 4.90 14.99 -20.56
CA ILE A 425 6.20 15.05 -19.89
C ILE A 425 6.00 15.52 -18.45
N SER A 426 6.87 15.11 -17.54
CA SER A 426 6.85 15.57 -16.14
C SER A 426 8.23 15.44 -15.51
N GLY A 427 8.58 16.37 -14.65
CA GLY A 427 9.78 16.32 -13.82
C GLY A 427 9.63 15.48 -12.54
N ALA A 428 8.45 14.90 -12.29
CA ALA A 428 8.15 14.16 -11.09
C ALA A 428 8.80 12.76 -11.08
N ASN A 429 9.52 12.41 -10.02
CA ASN A 429 10.02 11.07 -9.76
C ASN A 429 10.72 10.43 -10.98
N SER A 430 10.37 9.20 -11.34
CA SER A 430 10.93 8.47 -12.49
C SER A 430 10.59 9.09 -13.86
N LEU A 431 9.59 9.97 -13.93
CA LEU A 431 9.20 10.61 -15.17
C LEU A 431 10.26 11.57 -15.71
N TRP A 432 10.99 12.22 -14.82
CA TRP A 432 12.09 13.09 -15.18
C TRP A 432 13.16 12.35 -16.02
N GLU A 433 13.44 11.09 -15.72
CA GLU A 433 14.41 10.27 -16.44
C GLU A 433 13.97 9.94 -17.88
N ARG A 434 12.65 10.04 -18.17
CA ARG A 434 12.09 9.84 -19.52
C ARG A 434 12.34 11.02 -20.47
N GLY A 435 12.80 12.16 -19.92
CA GLY A 435 13.14 13.36 -20.68
C GLY A 435 11.94 14.13 -21.22
N TYR A 436 12.23 15.19 -21.93
CA TYR A 436 11.23 16.06 -22.59
C TYR A 436 10.93 15.64 -24.03
N GLY A 437 11.74 14.71 -24.59
CA GLY A 437 11.56 14.10 -25.91
C GLY A 437 12.11 14.92 -27.07
N ASP A 438 12.06 14.35 -28.28
CA ASP A 438 12.49 14.88 -29.53
C ASP A 438 11.33 14.79 -30.53
N PRO A 439 11.03 15.88 -31.32
CA PRO A 439 11.65 17.20 -31.30
C PRO A 439 11.38 17.99 -30.00
N GLU A 440 12.21 19.02 -29.74
CA GLU A 440 12.00 19.93 -28.61
C GLU A 440 10.63 20.61 -28.69
N PRO A 441 9.89 20.70 -27.56
CA PRO A 441 8.56 21.31 -27.55
C PRO A 441 8.62 22.83 -27.79
N GLU A 442 7.73 23.34 -28.64
CA GLU A 442 7.57 24.78 -28.87
C GLU A 442 6.36 25.34 -28.10
N THR A 443 5.30 24.57 -28.04
CA THR A 443 4.07 24.88 -27.27
C THR A 443 3.89 23.87 -26.16
N VAL A 444 3.57 24.35 -24.95
CA VAL A 444 3.43 23.52 -23.79
C VAL A 444 2.08 23.81 -23.10
N ILE A 445 1.24 22.79 -22.95
CA ILE A 445 0.09 22.87 -22.05
C ILE A 445 0.59 22.50 -20.66
N VAL A 446 0.60 23.47 -19.77
CA VAL A 446 1.09 23.32 -18.39
C VAL A 446 -0.11 23.01 -17.48
N VAL A 447 -0.02 21.91 -16.72
CA VAL A 447 -1.09 21.39 -15.87
C VAL A 447 -0.59 21.36 -14.43
N GLY A 448 -1.40 21.87 -13.49
CA GLY A 448 -1.17 21.72 -12.06
C GLY A 448 -0.11 22.63 -11.45
N PHE A 449 0.44 23.58 -12.18
CA PHE A 449 1.42 24.52 -11.66
C PHE A 449 0.81 25.88 -11.33
N GLU A 450 1.46 26.61 -10.43
CA GLU A 450 1.17 28.01 -10.21
C GLU A 450 1.71 28.87 -11.36
N ARG A 451 1.08 30.01 -11.61
CA ARG A 451 1.48 30.96 -12.66
C ARG A 451 2.96 31.34 -12.59
N GLY A 452 3.45 31.65 -11.38
CA GLY A 452 4.84 32.07 -11.18
C GLY A 452 5.86 31.01 -11.57
N TYR A 453 5.53 29.74 -11.37
CA TYR A 453 6.36 28.61 -11.81
C TYR A 453 6.40 28.52 -13.33
N ALA A 454 5.26 28.58 -14.01
CA ALA A 454 5.19 28.56 -15.48
C ALA A 454 5.97 29.73 -16.09
N ASP A 455 5.80 30.95 -15.56
CA ASP A 455 6.49 32.15 -16.02
C ASP A 455 8.02 32.10 -15.79
N SER A 456 8.51 31.28 -14.86
CA SER A 456 9.95 31.09 -14.62
C SER A 456 10.65 30.32 -15.76
N PHE A 457 9.92 29.46 -16.46
CA PHE A 457 10.44 28.65 -17.57
C PHE A 457 10.08 29.17 -18.96
N PHE A 458 8.97 29.91 -19.11
CA PHE A 458 8.47 30.37 -20.38
C PHE A 458 8.32 31.89 -20.40
N ARG A 459 8.47 32.50 -21.60
CA ARG A 459 8.32 33.95 -21.77
C ARG A 459 6.87 34.36 -21.95
N SER A 460 6.05 33.48 -22.49
CA SER A 460 4.62 33.71 -22.73
C SER A 460 3.81 32.54 -22.19
N CYS A 461 2.96 32.81 -21.20
CA CYS A 461 1.99 31.87 -20.69
C CYS A 461 0.60 32.51 -20.66
N GLU A 462 -0.34 31.90 -21.34
CA GLU A 462 -1.74 32.32 -21.37
C GLU A 462 -2.52 31.44 -20.39
N TYR A 463 -3.35 32.06 -19.57
CA TYR A 463 -4.26 31.31 -18.67
C TYR A 463 -5.35 30.65 -19.51
N ALA A 464 -5.45 29.32 -19.42
CA ALA A 464 -6.37 28.51 -20.21
C ALA A 464 -7.53 27.96 -19.38
N GLY A 465 -7.43 27.98 -18.05
CA GLY A 465 -8.50 27.52 -17.17
C GLY A 465 -8.01 27.04 -15.81
N GLN A 466 -8.96 26.49 -15.04
CA GLN A 466 -8.69 25.95 -13.73
C GLN A 466 -9.17 24.49 -13.65
N VAL A 467 -8.39 23.63 -13.02
CA VAL A 467 -8.77 22.24 -12.78
C VAL A 467 -10.03 22.15 -11.92
N THR A 468 -11.04 21.50 -12.44
CA THR A 468 -12.32 21.26 -11.77
C THR A 468 -12.78 19.83 -12.02
N ASN A 469 -13.77 19.36 -11.29
CA ASN A 469 -14.46 18.12 -11.59
C ASN A 469 -15.99 18.29 -11.49
N ARG A 470 -16.72 17.46 -12.22
CA ARG A 470 -18.20 17.51 -12.33
C ARG A 470 -18.93 17.38 -11.00
N TYR A 471 -18.26 16.82 -9.99
CA TYR A 471 -18.85 16.60 -8.66
C TYR A 471 -18.54 17.75 -7.69
N GLY A 472 -17.66 18.71 -8.05
CA GLY A 472 -17.21 19.77 -7.15
C GLY A 472 -16.39 19.25 -5.96
N VAL A 473 -15.87 18.01 -6.03
CA VAL A 473 -15.06 17.39 -4.96
C VAL A 473 -13.74 18.13 -4.84
N LYS A 474 -13.35 18.44 -3.62
CA LYS A 474 -12.11 19.14 -3.29
C LYS A 474 -10.99 18.14 -3.00
N ASN A 475 -10.31 17.65 -4.04
CA ASN A 475 -9.10 16.85 -3.99
C ASN A 475 -7.84 17.73 -4.06
N GLU A 476 -6.65 17.13 -4.11
CA GLU A 476 -5.36 17.84 -4.17
C GLU A 476 -5.27 18.73 -5.41
N GLU A 477 -5.67 18.25 -6.59
CA GLU A 477 -5.61 18.99 -7.85
C GLU A 477 -6.50 20.23 -7.84
N THR A 478 -7.70 20.14 -7.29
CA THR A 478 -8.64 21.28 -7.23
C THR A 478 -8.34 22.26 -6.09
N LYS A 479 -7.42 21.92 -5.17
CA LYS A 479 -6.99 22.79 -4.07
C LYS A 479 -5.64 23.44 -4.30
N PHE A 480 -4.66 22.66 -4.78
CA PHE A 480 -3.24 23.08 -4.80
C PHE A 480 -2.64 23.06 -6.19
N HIS A 481 -3.19 22.28 -7.11
CA HIS A 481 -2.68 22.10 -8.50
C HIS A 481 -3.69 22.57 -9.53
N THR A 482 -4.16 23.83 -9.39
CA THR A 482 -5.36 24.28 -10.11
C THR A 482 -5.09 24.89 -11.47
N GLY A 483 -3.86 25.34 -11.76
CA GLY A 483 -3.58 26.15 -12.95
C GLY A 483 -3.49 25.34 -14.23
N LEU A 484 -4.16 25.81 -15.29
CA LEU A 484 -4.01 25.33 -16.66
C LEU A 484 -3.54 26.51 -17.55
N TYR A 485 -2.40 26.34 -18.23
CA TYR A 485 -1.82 27.39 -19.04
C TYR A 485 -1.37 26.86 -20.42
N VAL A 486 -1.35 27.70 -21.41
CA VAL A 486 -0.67 27.47 -22.69
C VAL A 486 0.56 28.35 -22.75
N CYS A 487 1.74 27.72 -22.68
CA CYS A 487 3.02 28.43 -22.63
C CYS A 487 3.82 28.23 -23.90
N ARG A 488 4.58 29.25 -24.29
CA ARG A 488 5.45 29.28 -25.47
C ARG A 488 6.76 29.98 -25.13
N GLN A 489 7.72 29.86 -26.05
CA GLN A 489 9.01 30.54 -25.98
C GLN A 489 9.76 30.16 -24.67
N PRO A 490 10.36 28.96 -24.55
CA PRO A 490 11.22 28.61 -23.45
C PRO A 490 12.28 29.69 -23.18
N ARG A 491 12.56 30.03 -21.95
CA ARG A 491 13.56 31.05 -21.58
C ARG A 491 15.00 30.55 -21.76
N GLN A 492 15.18 29.23 -21.76
CA GLN A 492 16.46 28.55 -21.92
C GLN A 492 16.27 27.35 -22.85
N PRO A 493 17.35 26.79 -23.44
CA PRO A 493 17.28 25.52 -24.16
C PRO A 493 16.70 24.42 -23.22
N TRP A 494 15.90 23.54 -23.79
CA TRP A 494 15.24 22.46 -23.02
C TRP A 494 16.23 21.62 -22.24
N ALA A 495 17.39 21.33 -22.80
CA ALA A 495 18.43 20.54 -22.13
C ALA A 495 18.91 21.17 -20.81
N GLU A 496 18.96 22.51 -20.71
CA GLU A 496 19.34 23.22 -19.47
C GLU A 496 18.15 23.34 -18.52
N MET A 497 17.00 23.71 -19.07
CA MET A 497 15.76 23.90 -18.32
C MET A 497 15.32 22.57 -17.64
N TRP A 498 15.41 21.44 -18.36
CA TRP A 498 15.01 20.12 -17.87
C TRP A 498 15.79 19.67 -16.65
N LYS A 499 17.07 20.01 -16.53
CA LYS A 499 17.90 19.70 -15.36
C LYS A 499 17.35 20.29 -14.06
N THR A 500 16.68 21.45 -14.16
CA THR A 500 16.08 22.14 -13.00
C THR A 500 14.63 21.74 -12.74
N MET A 501 14.02 20.98 -13.66
CA MET A 501 12.65 20.49 -13.54
C MET A 501 12.52 19.15 -12.84
N ARG A 502 13.50 18.72 -12.04
CA ARG A 502 13.44 17.48 -11.28
C ARG A 502 12.91 17.74 -9.88
N TRP A 503 11.87 17.00 -9.47
CA TRP A 503 11.34 17.04 -8.11
C TRP A 503 10.84 15.69 -7.64
N PHE A 504 10.72 15.54 -6.32
CA PHE A 504 10.21 14.35 -5.65
C PHE A 504 8.85 14.59 -4.99
N GLN A 505 7.93 13.64 -5.20
CA GLN A 505 6.56 13.73 -4.70
C GLN A 505 6.10 12.43 -4.03
#